data_8cc78e7e776ebf8eb36fd703c14ede92
#
_entry.id   8cc78e7e776ebf8eb36fd703c14ede92
#
_cell.length_a   1.000
_cell.length_b   1.000
_cell.length_c   1.000
_cell.angle_alpha   90.00
_cell.angle_beta   90.00
_cell.angle_gamma   90.00
#
_symmetry.space_group_name_H-M   'P 1'
#
loop_
_entity.id
_entity.type
_entity.pdbx_description
1 polymer ?
#
loop_
_entity_poly.entity_id
_entity_poly.type
_entity_poly.pdbx_seq_one_letter_code
_entity_poly.pdbx_strand_id
1 'polypeptide(L)'
;MKTMVGALVTAFAITVQAEPVKVIFDTDMLTDFDDVGALACLHALADAGECEILATVSCTRGNASIAAVEVINGYYGRADLPVGCAKGIGVLGDHAGAKAKVDHTAPLGKKAGGDGGHYKYRKLAQDYPQWVKHLDSDDAPDANEVYRRALAGAPDKSVVICSIGFLTNLRRLIETKPDAISPLSGRDLVAKKVIRWVAMACAYPRGKEYNSQWDWESSKIALENWPTPVVFSDWTYGGDLFAGRAVAEQAGPRNPVKDVFAGNIPSREEVKADPAGWMRRCFGMGGRAAWDETAVLAAVRGTDSYFNVHRGTFRMVGDKGDDEWVPDEENGPHLRLTEKLNKREVGRIIDELICRGPRR
;
A
#
# COMPACT_ATOMS: atom_id res chain seq x y z
N MET A 1 48.34 -35.23 -41.38
CA MET A 1 47.60 -34.92 -40.14
C MET A 1 47.30 -33.44 -40.15
N LYS A 2 46.04 -33.05 -40.36
CA LYS A 2 45.55 -31.65 -40.23
C LYS A 2 44.81 -31.51 -38.92
N THR A 3 45.37 -30.74 -38.00
CA THR A 3 44.77 -30.44 -36.70
C THR A 3 43.74 -29.34 -36.89
N MET A 4 42.47 -29.66 -36.72
CA MET A 4 41.41 -28.65 -36.64
C MET A 4 41.37 -28.08 -35.19
N VAL A 5 41.68 -26.80 -35.07
CA VAL A 5 41.45 -26.02 -33.83
C VAL A 5 40.02 -25.50 -33.89
N GLY A 6 39.16 -26.08 -33.07
CA GLY A 6 37.78 -25.58 -32.89
C GLY A 6 37.78 -24.37 -31.97
N ALA A 7 37.36 -23.23 -32.47
CA ALA A 7 37.14 -22.03 -31.66
C ALA A 7 35.82 -22.18 -30.90
N LEU A 8 35.89 -22.21 -29.58
CA LEU A 8 34.73 -22.19 -28.68
C LEU A 8 34.21 -20.75 -28.62
N VAL A 9 33.09 -20.46 -29.27
CA VAL A 9 32.39 -19.16 -29.15
C VAL A 9 31.50 -19.23 -27.92
N THR A 10 31.91 -18.60 -26.83
CA THR A 10 31.09 -18.44 -25.63
C THR A 10 30.12 -17.30 -25.87
N ALA A 11 28.84 -17.61 -26.13
CA ALA A 11 27.79 -16.64 -26.22
C ALA A 11 27.46 -16.12 -24.81
N PHE A 12 27.82 -14.89 -24.50
CA PHE A 12 27.33 -14.19 -23.33
C PHE A 12 25.86 -13.78 -23.60
N ALA A 13 24.91 -14.43 -22.94
CA ALA A 13 23.54 -13.97 -22.90
C ALA A 13 23.51 -12.71 -22.04
N ILE A 14 23.38 -11.54 -22.66
CA ILE A 14 23.07 -10.29 -21.97
C ILE A 14 21.60 -10.40 -21.59
N THR A 15 21.32 -10.75 -20.35
CA THR A 15 19.98 -10.59 -19.77
C THR A 15 19.72 -9.10 -19.63
N VAL A 16 18.93 -8.53 -20.54
CA VAL A 16 18.39 -7.17 -20.35
C VAL A 16 17.42 -7.24 -19.18
N GLN A 17 17.89 -6.84 -18.01
CA GLN A 17 17.02 -6.67 -16.86
C GLN A 17 16.06 -5.50 -17.17
N ALA A 18 14.77 -5.71 -17.02
CA ALA A 18 13.79 -4.64 -17.20
C ALA A 18 14.10 -3.49 -16.21
N GLU A 19 13.92 -2.26 -16.67
CA GLU A 19 14.06 -1.08 -15.80
C GLU A 19 13.17 -1.21 -14.57
N PRO A 20 13.69 -0.92 -13.35
CA PRO A 20 12.89 -0.97 -12.13
C PRO A 20 11.67 -0.06 -12.20
N VAL A 21 10.53 -0.57 -11.77
CA VAL A 21 9.29 0.20 -11.74
C VAL A 21 9.40 1.30 -10.67
N LYS A 22 9.17 2.56 -11.04
CA LYS A 22 9.19 3.69 -10.11
C LYS A 22 7.86 3.77 -9.37
N VAL A 23 7.89 3.68 -8.03
CA VAL A 23 6.67 3.60 -7.21
C VAL A 23 6.61 4.74 -6.22
N ILE A 24 5.45 5.41 -6.15
CA ILE A 24 5.05 6.22 -4.99
C ILE A 24 4.02 5.40 -4.22
N PHE A 25 4.27 5.19 -2.94
CA PHE A 25 3.43 4.39 -2.05
C PHE A 25 2.64 5.29 -1.12
N ASP A 26 1.32 5.09 -1.03
CA ASP A 26 0.40 5.87 -0.20
C ASP A 26 -0.44 4.94 0.67
N THR A 27 -0.36 5.10 1.98
CA THR A 27 -0.93 4.20 3.00
C THR A 27 -1.73 4.98 4.02
N ASP A 28 -2.67 4.35 4.70
CA ASP A 28 -3.30 4.97 5.87
C ASP A 28 -2.64 4.54 7.19
N MET A 29 -2.06 3.34 7.29
CA MET A 29 -1.47 2.80 8.52
C MET A 29 -2.28 3.15 9.76
N LEU A 30 -3.56 2.77 9.76
CA LEU A 30 -4.53 3.28 10.72
C LEU A 30 -5.00 2.23 11.72
N THR A 31 -5.85 1.31 11.30
CA THR A 31 -6.53 0.38 12.22
C THR A 31 -6.05 -1.04 12.12
N ASP A 32 -5.62 -1.43 10.98
CA ASP A 32 -5.07 -2.76 10.70
C ASP A 32 -3.56 -2.70 10.41
N PHE A 33 -3.00 -3.73 9.88
CA PHE A 33 -1.55 -3.87 9.82
C PHE A 33 -1.03 -4.57 8.55
N ASP A 34 -1.89 -4.89 7.61
CA ASP A 34 -1.49 -5.35 6.28
C ASP A 34 -0.72 -4.26 5.51
N ASP A 35 -0.96 -2.97 5.82
CA ASP A 35 -0.08 -1.87 5.39
C ASP A 35 1.41 -2.13 5.65
N VAL A 36 1.75 -2.64 6.83
CA VAL A 36 3.13 -2.97 7.19
C VAL A 36 3.65 -4.11 6.32
N GLY A 37 2.80 -5.09 6.04
CA GLY A 37 3.09 -6.19 5.11
C GLY A 37 3.31 -5.68 3.69
N ALA A 38 2.45 -4.78 3.22
CA ALA A 38 2.53 -4.16 1.91
C ALA A 38 3.83 -3.36 1.74
N LEU A 39 4.17 -2.52 2.71
CA LEU A 39 5.42 -1.75 2.68
C LEU A 39 6.65 -2.68 2.76
N ALA A 40 6.59 -3.75 3.56
CA ALA A 40 7.65 -4.77 3.60
C ALA A 40 7.82 -5.48 2.24
N CYS A 41 6.72 -5.86 1.60
CA CYS A 41 6.74 -6.42 0.24
C CYS A 41 7.38 -5.45 -0.77
N LEU A 42 7.02 -4.17 -0.70
CA LEU A 42 7.58 -3.16 -1.59
C LEU A 42 9.10 -3.02 -1.41
N HIS A 43 9.58 -2.99 -0.16
CA HIS A 43 11.02 -2.97 0.12
C HIS A 43 11.73 -4.24 -0.34
N ALA A 44 11.12 -5.42 -0.15
CA ALA A 44 11.69 -6.68 -0.62
C ALA A 44 11.82 -6.73 -2.15
N LEU A 45 10.84 -6.17 -2.86
CA LEU A 45 10.87 -6.03 -4.32
C LEU A 45 11.93 -5.01 -4.76
N ALA A 46 12.07 -3.89 -4.03
CA ALA A 46 13.13 -2.92 -4.28
C ALA A 46 14.54 -3.51 -4.05
N ASP A 47 14.70 -4.33 -3.01
CA ASP A 47 15.94 -5.07 -2.76
C ASP A 47 16.24 -6.10 -3.86
N ALA A 48 15.21 -6.64 -4.50
CA ALA A 48 15.35 -7.51 -5.66
C ALA A 48 15.69 -6.75 -6.96
N GLY A 49 15.64 -5.41 -6.96
CA GLY A 49 15.83 -4.57 -8.14
C GLY A 49 14.61 -4.51 -9.06
N GLU A 50 13.44 -4.94 -8.58
CA GLU A 50 12.21 -4.95 -9.36
C GLU A 50 11.52 -3.57 -9.36
N CYS A 51 11.77 -2.75 -8.33
CA CYS A 51 11.25 -1.38 -8.26
C CYS A 51 12.21 -0.40 -7.59
N GLU A 52 11.95 0.89 -7.83
CA GLU A 52 12.54 2.04 -7.16
C GLU A 52 11.44 2.76 -6.39
N ILE A 53 11.59 2.89 -5.07
CA ILE A 53 10.63 3.62 -4.25
C ILE A 53 11.00 5.11 -4.29
N LEU A 54 10.14 5.93 -4.90
CA LEU A 54 10.38 7.37 -5.01
C LEU A 54 9.98 8.13 -3.75
N ALA A 55 8.92 7.70 -3.10
CA ALA A 55 8.39 8.28 -1.87
C ALA A 55 7.41 7.33 -1.18
N THR A 56 7.23 7.52 0.13
CA THR A 56 6.21 6.87 0.93
C THR A 56 5.42 7.93 1.69
N VAL A 57 4.10 7.95 1.52
CA VAL A 57 3.25 8.98 2.13
C VAL A 57 2.10 8.35 2.89
N SER A 58 1.56 9.09 3.87
CA SER A 58 0.37 8.67 4.61
C SER A 58 -0.81 9.59 4.28
N CYS A 59 -1.96 9.00 4.02
CA CYS A 59 -3.22 9.71 3.85
C CYS A 59 -3.98 9.92 5.16
N THR A 60 -3.47 9.39 6.28
CA THR A 60 -4.04 9.54 7.62
C THR A 60 -3.37 10.66 8.39
N ARG A 61 -4.16 11.40 9.14
CA ARG A 61 -3.68 12.43 10.08
C ARG A 61 -3.65 11.88 11.50
N GLY A 62 -2.49 11.96 12.15
CA GLY A 62 -2.31 11.46 13.52
C GLY A 62 -1.98 9.96 13.60
N ASN A 63 -2.14 9.39 14.79
CA ASN A 63 -1.96 7.96 15.12
C ASN A 63 -0.57 7.36 14.85
N ALA A 64 0.47 8.20 14.79
CA ALA A 64 1.84 7.76 14.48
C ALA A 64 1.98 7.00 13.14
N SER A 65 1.05 7.18 12.20
CA SER A 65 1.09 6.55 10.89
C SER A 65 2.40 6.85 10.16
N ILE A 66 2.79 8.12 10.08
CA ILE A 66 4.04 8.52 9.42
C ILE A 66 5.27 7.97 10.14
N ALA A 67 5.25 7.92 11.48
CA ALA A 67 6.34 7.32 12.25
C ALA A 67 6.50 5.82 11.94
N ALA A 68 5.38 5.11 11.76
CA ALA A 68 5.42 3.70 11.37
C ALA A 68 6.02 3.50 9.98
N VAL A 69 5.64 4.35 9.01
CA VAL A 69 6.26 4.36 7.67
C VAL A 69 7.78 4.54 7.78
N GLU A 70 8.23 5.51 8.58
CA GLU A 70 9.67 5.79 8.78
C GLU A 70 10.40 4.62 9.45
N VAL A 71 9.77 3.96 10.42
CA VAL A 71 10.35 2.77 11.06
C VAL A 71 10.57 1.66 10.04
N ILE A 72 9.59 1.37 9.19
CA ILE A 72 9.73 0.32 8.17
C ILE A 72 10.77 0.73 7.11
N ASN A 73 10.73 1.96 6.62
CA ASN A 73 11.74 2.47 5.68
C ASN A 73 13.16 2.35 6.27
N GLY A 74 13.33 2.78 7.53
CA GLY A 74 14.61 2.74 8.22
C GLY A 74 15.12 1.31 8.46
N TYR A 75 14.23 0.38 8.79
CA TYR A 75 14.57 -1.03 8.94
C TYR A 75 15.15 -1.63 7.66
N TYR A 76 14.59 -1.27 6.51
CA TYR A 76 15.10 -1.69 5.20
C TYR A 76 16.27 -0.85 4.68
N GLY A 77 16.88 0.00 5.53
CA GLY A 77 18.04 0.81 5.16
C GLY A 77 17.73 2.01 4.26
N ARG A 78 16.47 2.43 4.21
CA ARG A 78 15.98 3.54 3.37
C ARG A 78 15.38 4.68 4.21
N ALA A 79 16.03 5.02 5.32
CA ALA A 79 15.57 6.10 6.22
C ALA A 79 15.49 7.49 5.54
N ASP A 80 16.16 7.67 4.40
CA ASP A 80 16.18 8.95 3.68
C ASP A 80 15.15 9.03 2.53
N LEU A 81 14.29 8.02 2.39
CA LEU A 81 13.16 8.14 1.47
C LEU A 81 12.31 9.38 1.80
N PRO A 82 11.88 10.14 0.79
CA PRO A 82 10.91 11.21 0.99
C PRO A 82 9.64 10.67 1.63
N VAL A 83 9.23 11.30 2.74
CA VAL A 83 7.98 10.97 3.46
C VAL A 83 7.10 12.19 3.55
N GLY A 84 5.79 11.98 3.60
CA GLY A 84 4.82 13.05 3.75
C GLY A 84 3.50 12.54 4.34
N CYS A 85 2.70 13.47 4.86
CA CYS A 85 1.43 13.15 5.48
C CYS A 85 0.33 14.09 4.99
N ALA A 86 -0.91 13.62 4.99
CA ALA A 86 -2.07 14.45 4.64
C ALA A 86 -2.16 15.70 5.53
N LYS A 87 -2.48 16.83 4.94
CA LYS A 87 -2.66 18.13 5.61
C LYS A 87 -4.04 18.70 5.31
N GLY A 88 -4.58 19.48 6.24
CA GLY A 88 -5.85 20.19 6.08
C GLY A 88 -7.06 19.24 6.12
N ILE A 89 -7.45 18.69 4.98
CA ILE A 89 -8.49 17.64 4.88
C ILE A 89 -7.85 16.27 5.06
N GLY A 90 -8.63 15.30 5.47
CA GLY A 90 -8.19 13.90 5.60
C GLY A 90 -8.81 13.23 6.82
N VAL A 91 -8.74 11.91 6.83
CA VAL A 91 -9.24 11.08 7.93
C VAL A 91 -8.29 11.20 9.12
N LEU A 92 -8.85 11.43 10.30
CA LEU A 92 -8.10 11.43 11.55
C LEU A 92 -7.88 10.00 12.03
N GLY A 93 -6.75 9.77 12.70
CA GLY A 93 -6.29 8.46 13.16
C GLY A 93 -7.11 7.76 14.22
N ASP A 94 -8.21 8.34 14.67
CA ASP A 94 -9.25 7.64 15.41
C ASP A 94 -10.62 7.91 14.77
N HIS A 95 -11.36 6.87 14.49
CA HIS A 95 -12.69 6.98 13.88
C HIS A 95 -13.80 7.31 14.88
N ALA A 96 -13.51 7.31 16.15
CA ALA A 96 -14.51 7.52 17.20
C ALA A 96 -15.10 8.94 17.20
N GLY A 97 -14.72 9.71 16.22
CA GLY A 97 -15.26 11.00 15.93
C GLY A 97 -14.16 11.90 15.36
N ALA A 98 -14.28 12.27 14.12
CA ALA A 98 -13.40 13.19 13.38
C ALA A 98 -13.11 14.54 14.09
N LYS A 99 -13.43 14.65 15.37
CA LYS A 99 -13.28 15.83 16.23
C LYS A 99 -12.40 15.58 17.46
N ALA A 100 -12.03 14.32 17.76
CA ALA A 100 -11.18 14.05 18.91
C ALA A 100 -9.73 14.41 18.56
N LYS A 101 -9.14 15.33 19.30
CA LYS A 101 -7.68 15.52 19.29
C LYS A 101 -7.06 14.23 19.81
N VAL A 102 -6.22 13.59 19.01
CA VAL A 102 -5.47 12.43 19.48
C VAL A 102 -4.56 12.90 20.60
N ASP A 103 -4.73 12.37 21.79
CA ASP A 103 -3.80 12.61 22.89
C ASP A 103 -2.57 11.72 22.73
N HIS A 104 -1.54 12.28 22.13
CA HIS A 104 -0.27 11.61 21.86
C HIS A 104 0.53 11.27 23.14
N THR A 105 0.13 11.82 24.30
CA THR A 105 0.78 11.56 25.58
C THR A 105 0.08 10.49 26.40
N ALA A 106 -1.12 10.07 25.99
CA ALA A 106 -1.87 9.04 26.69
C ALA A 106 -1.07 7.72 26.71
N PRO A 107 -0.94 7.06 27.88
CA PRO A 107 -0.39 5.72 27.92
C PRO A 107 -1.15 4.83 26.94
N LEU A 108 -0.45 3.91 26.29
CA LEU A 108 -1.04 2.87 25.42
C LEU A 108 -1.98 1.97 26.27
N GLY A 109 -3.05 2.55 26.70
CA GLY A 109 -4.11 1.90 27.48
C GLY A 109 -5.30 1.61 26.58
N LYS A 110 -5.86 0.50 26.83
CA LYS A 110 -7.06 -0.23 26.37
C LYS A 110 -8.08 0.42 25.43
N LYS A 111 -7.94 1.66 24.97
CA LYS A 111 -8.88 2.36 24.07
C LYS A 111 -8.22 3.48 23.27
N ALA A 112 -7.23 3.18 22.49
CA ALA A 112 -6.94 4.00 21.33
C ALA A 112 -7.46 3.25 20.11
N GLY A 113 -8.59 3.69 19.55
CA GLY A 113 -9.18 3.12 18.34
C GLY A 113 -9.43 1.60 18.37
N GLY A 114 -10.53 1.17 18.81
CA GLY A 114 -11.38 0.03 18.40
C GLY A 114 -10.88 -1.41 18.45
N ASP A 115 -9.64 -1.74 18.53
CA ASP A 115 -9.15 -3.11 18.30
C ASP A 115 -8.35 -3.71 19.47
N GLY A 116 -8.78 -3.39 20.68
CA GLY A 116 -8.66 -4.32 21.80
C GLY A 116 -7.27 -4.80 22.20
N GLY A 117 -6.23 -3.95 22.15
CA GLY A 117 -4.95 -4.29 22.79
C GLY A 117 -3.85 -4.80 21.86
N HIS A 118 -4.02 -4.70 20.58
CA HIS A 118 -3.04 -5.11 19.58
C HIS A 118 -1.81 -4.18 19.50
N TYR A 119 -0.75 -4.67 18.86
CA TYR A 119 0.47 -3.92 18.60
C TYR A 119 0.20 -2.76 17.64
N LYS A 120 0.33 -1.53 18.12
CA LYS A 120 -0.06 -0.32 17.38
C LYS A 120 1.14 0.45 16.85
N TYR A 121 0.89 1.30 15.86
CA TYR A 121 1.92 2.12 15.22
C TYR A 121 2.67 3.04 16.20
N ARG A 122 1.98 3.60 17.22
CA ARG A 122 2.65 4.34 18.28
C ARG A 122 3.63 3.47 19.06
N LYS A 123 3.23 2.21 19.37
CA LYS A 123 4.14 1.27 20.03
C LYS A 123 5.31 0.92 19.11
N LEU A 124 5.07 0.74 17.84
CA LEU A 124 6.13 0.52 16.84
C LEU A 124 7.13 1.68 16.85
N ALA A 125 6.65 2.92 16.83
CA ALA A 125 7.49 4.10 16.92
C ALA A 125 8.29 4.17 18.24
N GLN A 126 7.69 3.78 19.36
CA GLN A 126 8.35 3.72 20.66
C GLN A 126 9.42 2.61 20.74
N ASP A 127 9.14 1.46 20.12
CA ASP A 127 10.05 0.31 20.15
C ASP A 127 11.25 0.48 19.19
N TYR A 128 11.13 1.35 18.19
CA TYR A 128 12.13 1.61 17.16
C TYR A 128 12.40 3.11 16.94
N PRO A 129 12.67 3.88 18.01
CA PRO A 129 12.75 5.35 17.95
C PRO A 129 13.91 5.86 17.09
N GLN A 130 14.92 5.03 16.81
CA GLN A 130 16.09 5.41 16.03
C GLN A 130 15.78 5.76 14.55
N TRP A 131 14.61 5.38 14.06
CA TRP A 131 14.18 5.64 12.69
C TRP A 131 13.07 6.71 12.60
N VAL A 132 12.50 7.12 13.74
CA VAL A 132 11.41 8.11 13.77
C VAL A 132 11.97 9.52 13.64
N LYS A 133 11.59 10.22 12.59
CA LYS A 133 11.88 11.64 12.38
C LYS A 133 10.65 12.52 12.67
N HIS A 134 9.47 12.01 12.36
CA HIS A 134 8.19 12.69 12.54
C HIS A 134 7.24 11.78 13.31
N LEU A 135 6.82 12.21 14.50
CA LEU A 135 5.91 11.39 15.31
C LEU A 135 4.45 11.54 14.84
N ASP A 136 4.11 12.72 14.32
CA ASP A 136 2.74 13.07 13.94
C ASP A 136 2.68 13.70 12.55
N SER A 137 1.47 13.72 12.01
CA SER A 137 1.17 14.37 10.72
C SER A 137 1.53 15.86 10.69
N ASP A 138 1.44 16.54 11.83
CA ASP A 138 1.71 17.99 11.87
C ASP A 138 3.19 18.31 11.69
N ASP A 139 4.08 17.43 12.12
CA ASP A 139 5.53 17.58 12.00
C ASP A 139 6.07 17.16 10.62
N ALA A 140 5.35 16.28 9.91
CA ALA A 140 5.78 15.74 8.63
C ALA A 140 5.55 16.72 7.46
N PRO A 141 6.29 16.62 6.35
CA PRO A 141 5.98 17.33 5.11
C PRO A 141 4.57 17.07 4.58
N ASP A 142 4.02 17.99 3.78
CA ASP A 142 2.74 17.75 3.08
C ASP A 142 2.91 16.64 2.03
N ALA A 143 2.06 15.62 2.10
CA ALA A 143 2.06 14.51 1.14
C ALA A 143 1.99 14.98 -0.31
N ASN A 144 1.21 16.05 -0.60
CA ASN A 144 1.10 16.55 -1.97
C ASN A 144 2.36 17.25 -2.45
N GLU A 145 3.09 17.90 -1.57
CA GLU A 145 4.39 18.45 -1.93
C GLU A 145 5.37 17.33 -2.27
N VAL A 146 5.38 16.25 -1.48
CA VAL A 146 6.20 15.05 -1.73
C VAL A 146 5.82 14.40 -3.05
N TYR A 147 4.53 14.18 -3.30
CA TYR A 147 4.03 13.66 -4.58
C TYR A 147 4.50 14.51 -5.76
N ARG A 148 4.29 15.82 -5.70
CA ARG A 148 4.64 16.73 -6.78
C ARG A 148 6.14 16.75 -7.06
N ARG A 149 6.99 16.75 -6.03
CA ARG A 149 8.45 16.65 -6.16
C ARG A 149 8.88 15.33 -6.81
N ALA A 150 8.36 14.21 -6.33
CA ALA A 150 8.67 12.89 -6.88
C ALA A 150 8.25 12.79 -8.36
N LEU A 151 7.03 13.23 -8.69
CA LEU A 151 6.53 13.21 -10.06
C LEU A 151 7.31 14.16 -10.97
N ALA A 152 7.60 15.40 -10.52
CA ALA A 152 8.34 16.37 -11.34
C ALA A 152 9.75 15.86 -11.68
N GLY A 153 10.42 15.19 -10.75
CA GLY A 153 11.76 14.61 -10.94
C GLY A 153 11.80 13.34 -11.79
N ALA A 154 10.68 12.64 -11.96
CA ALA A 154 10.64 11.38 -12.68
C ALA A 154 10.57 11.59 -14.21
N PRO A 155 11.02 10.62 -15.03
CA PRO A 155 10.75 10.60 -16.46
C PRO A 155 9.24 10.56 -16.78
N ASP A 156 8.87 10.99 -17.98
CA ASP A 156 7.48 10.94 -18.42
C ASP A 156 7.03 9.47 -18.54
N LYS A 157 5.77 9.19 -18.16
CA LYS A 157 5.18 7.84 -18.24
C LYS A 157 6.05 6.74 -17.60
N SER A 158 6.60 7.01 -16.41
CA SER A 158 7.49 6.08 -15.71
C SER A 158 7.01 5.69 -14.31
N VAL A 159 6.05 6.40 -13.72
CA VAL A 159 5.67 6.23 -12.32
C VAL A 159 4.38 5.41 -12.18
N VAL A 160 4.37 4.51 -11.23
CA VAL A 160 3.19 3.84 -10.72
C VAL A 160 2.87 4.42 -9.33
N ILE A 161 1.64 4.84 -9.12
CA ILE A 161 1.15 5.15 -7.77
C ILE A 161 0.50 3.89 -7.22
N CYS A 162 0.89 3.47 -6.01
CA CYS A 162 0.26 2.38 -5.27
C CYS A 162 -0.37 2.98 -4.00
N SER A 163 -1.69 3.07 -3.95
CA SER A 163 -2.41 3.54 -2.77
C SER A 163 -3.18 2.40 -2.11
N ILE A 164 -3.03 2.30 -0.81
CA ILE A 164 -3.66 1.25 0.02
C ILE A 164 -4.44 1.83 1.20
N GLY A 165 -4.78 3.10 1.13
CA GLY A 165 -5.55 3.82 2.13
C GLY A 165 -6.55 4.78 1.48
N PHE A 166 -6.98 5.78 2.24
CA PHE A 166 -7.96 6.76 1.78
C PHE A 166 -7.49 7.53 0.55
N LEU A 167 -8.41 7.88 -0.34
CA LEU A 167 -8.09 8.54 -1.59
C LEU A 167 -7.87 10.07 -1.44
N THR A 168 -7.76 10.55 -0.21
CA THR A 168 -7.60 11.98 0.14
C THR A 168 -6.41 12.63 -0.56
N ASN A 169 -5.23 12.01 -0.46
CA ASN A 169 -4.02 12.55 -1.10
C ASN A 169 -4.14 12.57 -2.63
N LEU A 170 -4.81 11.59 -3.22
CA LEU A 170 -5.01 11.48 -4.66
C LEU A 170 -5.91 12.62 -5.18
N ARG A 171 -7.04 12.87 -4.49
CA ARG A 171 -7.88 14.04 -4.76
C ARG A 171 -7.08 15.33 -4.67
N ARG A 172 -6.43 15.55 -3.52
CA ARG A 172 -5.65 16.77 -3.30
C ARG A 172 -4.57 16.95 -4.37
N LEU A 173 -3.90 15.88 -4.78
CA LEU A 173 -2.89 15.90 -5.84
C LEU A 173 -3.46 16.43 -7.15
N ILE A 174 -4.56 15.86 -7.65
CA ILE A 174 -5.13 16.26 -8.93
C ILE A 174 -5.75 17.68 -8.89
N GLU A 175 -6.14 18.18 -7.72
CA GLU A 175 -6.65 19.53 -7.51
C GLU A 175 -5.55 20.58 -7.34
N THR A 176 -4.26 20.20 -7.20
CA THR A 176 -3.15 21.16 -7.05
C THR A 176 -2.98 22.01 -8.30
N LYS A 177 -2.71 23.29 -8.08
CA LYS A 177 -2.39 24.26 -9.14
C LYS A 177 -0.89 24.24 -9.47
N PRO A 178 -0.47 24.83 -10.60
CA PRO A 178 0.93 25.12 -10.88
C PRO A 178 1.59 25.87 -9.71
N ASP A 179 2.82 25.50 -9.39
CA ASP A 179 3.60 26.06 -8.28
C ASP A 179 5.11 26.07 -8.60
N ALA A 180 5.93 26.39 -7.59
CA ALA A 180 7.40 26.42 -7.74
C ALA A 180 8.01 25.02 -8.01
N ILE A 181 7.31 23.93 -7.71
CA ILE A 181 7.78 22.56 -7.97
C ILE A 181 7.55 22.18 -9.43
N SER A 182 6.39 22.57 -9.99
CA SER A 182 6.04 22.26 -11.37
C SER A 182 5.10 23.29 -11.96
N PRO A 183 5.35 23.72 -13.22
CA PRO A 183 4.42 24.59 -13.95
C PRO A 183 3.13 23.89 -14.38
N LEU A 184 3.01 22.58 -14.16
CA LEU A 184 1.82 21.80 -14.47
C LEU A 184 0.87 21.75 -13.26
N SER A 185 -0.45 21.77 -13.54
CA SER A 185 -1.43 21.38 -12.54
C SER A 185 -1.16 19.94 -12.06
N GLY A 186 -1.68 19.56 -10.89
CA GLY A 186 -1.50 18.18 -10.40
C GLY A 186 -2.07 17.15 -11.37
N ARG A 187 -3.25 17.42 -11.95
CA ARG A 187 -3.88 16.53 -12.93
C ARG A 187 -3.01 16.37 -14.19
N ASP A 188 -2.46 17.46 -14.71
CA ASP A 188 -1.59 17.42 -15.90
C ASP A 188 -0.24 16.74 -15.58
N LEU A 189 0.29 16.96 -14.38
CA LEU A 189 1.51 16.32 -13.91
C LEU A 189 1.31 14.81 -13.78
N VAL A 190 0.20 14.35 -13.20
CA VAL A 190 -0.17 12.93 -13.16
C VAL A 190 -0.34 12.39 -14.58
N ALA A 191 -1.10 13.07 -15.44
CA ALA A 191 -1.30 12.67 -16.83
C ALA A 191 0.02 12.49 -17.58
N LYS A 192 1.02 13.33 -17.29
CA LYS A 192 2.32 13.28 -17.94
C LYS A 192 3.24 12.18 -17.38
N LYS A 193 3.26 11.99 -16.06
CA LYS A 193 4.28 11.19 -15.37
C LYS A 193 3.83 9.77 -15.02
N VAL A 194 2.55 9.59 -14.71
CA VAL A 194 2.01 8.34 -14.19
C VAL A 194 1.60 7.40 -15.33
N ILE A 195 2.02 6.14 -15.24
CA ILE A 195 1.61 5.07 -16.16
C ILE A 195 0.23 4.57 -15.76
N ARG A 196 0.07 4.30 -14.46
CA ARG A 196 -1.16 3.78 -13.86
C ARG A 196 -1.17 4.06 -12.35
N TRP A 197 -2.36 4.06 -11.81
CA TRP A 197 -2.60 4.01 -10.37
C TRP A 197 -3.12 2.61 -10.01
N VAL A 198 -2.53 1.98 -8.99
CA VAL A 198 -3.02 0.73 -8.41
C VAL A 198 -3.58 1.05 -7.04
N ALA A 199 -4.85 0.73 -6.81
CA ALA A 199 -5.58 1.07 -5.60
C ALA A 199 -6.10 -0.16 -4.88
N MET A 200 -5.85 -0.26 -3.58
CA MET A 200 -6.70 -1.05 -2.69
C MET A 200 -7.84 -0.15 -2.23
N ALA A 201 -9.00 -0.28 -2.85
CA ALA A 201 -10.20 0.49 -2.59
C ALA A 201 -11.41 -0.16 -3.23
N CYS A 202 -12.60 0.21 -2.79
CA CYS A 202 -13.90 -0.24 -3.30
C CYS A 202 -14.21 -1.73 -3.06
N ALA A 203 -15.49 -2.08 -3.15
CA ALA A 203 -15.98 -3.45 -2.99
C ALA A 203 -16.81 -3.87 -4.21
N TYR A 204 -16.56 -5.09 -4.70
CA TYR A 204 -17.34 -5.67 -5.80
C TYR A 204 -18.49 -6.55 -5.26
N PRO A 205 -19.66 -6.54 -5.88
CA PRO A 205 -20.12 -5.66 -6.97
C PRO A 205 -20.58 -4.30 -6.45
N ARG A 206 -20.83 -4.18 -5.16
CA ARG A 206 -21.26 -2.98 -4.45
C ARG A 206 -20.98 -3.15 -2.96
N GLY A 207 -20.59 -2.06 -2.30
CA GLY A 207 -20.29 -2.11 -0.88
C GLY A 207 -20.15 -0.76 -0.23
N LYS A 208 -19.47 -0.79 0.90
CA LYS A 208 -18.94 0.34 1.66
C LYS A 208 -17.53 -0.06 2.08
N GLU A 209 -16.63 -0.02 1.13
CA GLU A 209 -15.26 -0.36 1.40
C GLU A 209 -14.61 0.78 2.21
N TYR A 210 -13.75 0.38 3.15
CA TYR A 210 -13.22 1.25 4.19
C TYR A 210 -12.46 2.46 3.63
N ASN A 211 -11.53 2.24 2.70
CA ASN A 211 -10.69 3.29 2.11
C ASN A 211 -11.50 4.26 1.24
N SER A 212 -12.51 3.77 0.55
CA SER A 212 -13.40 4.59 -0.27
C SER A 212 -14.48 5.29 0.54
N GLN A 213 -14.96 4.70 1.64
CA GLN A 213 -16.11 5.19 2.40
C GLN A 213 -15.78 6.40 3.29
N TRP A 214 -14.68 6.32 4.08
CA TRP A 214 -14.44 7.30 5.16
C TRP A 214 -14.14 8.71 4.67
N ASP A 215 -13.54 8.85 3.50
CA ASP A 215 -13.43 10.13 2.79
C ASP A 215 -14.07 9.99 1.39
N TRP A 216 -15.36 9.64 1.38
CA TRP A 216 -16.10 9.34 0.16
C TRP A 216 -16.15 10.49 -0.84
N GLU A 217 -16.11 11.74 -0.37
CA GLU A 217 -16.04 12.91 -1.25
C GLU A 217 -14.71 12.93 -2.02
N SER A 218 -13.61 12.67 -1.32
CA SER A 218 -12.30 12.55 -1.98
C SER A 218 -12.26 11.35 -2.92
N SER A 219 -12.84 10.24 -2.52
CA SER A 219 -12.95 9.05 -3.36
C SER A 219 -13.72 9.34 -4.64
N LYS A 220 -14.86 10.00 -4.52
CA LYS A 220 -15.67 10.39 -5.68
C LYS A 220 -14.88 11.27 -6.66
N ILE A 221 -14.25 12.32 -6.15
CA ILE A 221 -13.50 13.27 -6.99
C ILE A 221 -12.29 12.58 -7.65
N ALA A 222 -11.54 11.78 -6.90
CA ALA A 222 -10.40 11.05 -7.43
C ALA A 222 -10.81 10.07 -8.53
N LEU A 223 -11.81 9.23 -8.30
CA LEU A 223 -12.28 8.23 -9.25
C LEU A 223 -12.83 8.84 -10.54
N GLU A 224 -13.58 9.93 -10.44
CA GLU A 224 -14.21 10.59 -11.61
C GLU A 224 -13.22 11.42 -12.44
N ASN A 225 -12.10 11.88 -11.87
CA ASN A 225 -11.21 12.85 -12.51
C ASN A 225 -9.76 12.36 -12.72
N TRP A 226 -9.45 11.13 -12.34
CA TRP A 226 -8.10 10.60 -12.50
C TRP A 226 -7.73 10.42 -13.98
N PRO A 227 -6.58 10.94 -14.45
CA PRO A 227 -6.29 11.03 -15.87
C PRO A 227 -5.58 9.83 -16.49
N THR A 228 -5.25 8.79 -15.70
CA THR A 228 -4.54 7.60 -16.17
C THR A 228 -5.29 6.32 -15.78
N PRO A 229 -4.97 5.15 -16.37
CA PRO A 229 -5.61 3.90 -15.98
C PRO A 229 -5.51 3.62 -14.47
N VAL A 230 -6.59 3.10 -13.89
CA VAL A 230 -6.65 2.68 -12.49
C VAL A 230 -6.88 1.17 -12.43
N VAL A 231 -6.07 0.49 -11.61
CA VAL A 231 -6.19 -0.95 -11.35
C VAL A 231 -6.61 -1.14 -9.90
N PHE A 232 -7.72 -1.83 -9.67
CA PHE A 232 -8.25 -2.07 -8.33
C PHE A 232 -7.94 -3.48 -7.85
N SER A 233 -7.20 -3.58 -6.75
CA SER A 233 -7.22 -4.72 -5.83
C SER A 233 -8.35 -4.43 -4.84
N ASP A 234 -9.57 -4.80 -5.22
CA ASP A 234 -10.73 -4.46 -4.41
C ASP A 234 -10.84 -5.33 -3.13
N TRP A 235 -11.62 -4.85 -2.17
CA TRP A 235 -11.83 -5.53 -0.89
C TRP A 235 -12.28 -7.00 -1.06
N THR A 236 -13.10 -7.27 -2.08
CA THR A 236 -13.65 -8.60 -2.33
C THR A 236 -12.58 -9.59 -2.78
N TYR A 237 -11.57 -9.12 -3.53
CA TYR A 237 -10.48 -9.98 -3.98
C TYR A 237 -9.53 -10.34 -2.84
N GLY A 238 -9.08 -9.37 -2.03
CA GLY A 238 -8.09 -9.58 -0.97
C GLY A 238 -8.63 -10.28 0.28
N GLY A 239 -9.95 -10.26 0.50
CA GLY A 239 -10.57 -10.66 1.76
C GLY A 239 -10.41 -12.14 2.17
N ASP A 240 -10.12 -13.03 1.25
CA ASP A 240 -9.88 -14.47 1.48
C ASP A 240 -8.50 -14.94 0.98
N LEU A 241 -7.59 -13.99 0.72
CA LEU A 241 -6.19 -14.21 0.46
C LEU A 241 -5.41 -13.87 1.74
N PHE A 242 -4.70 -14.82 2.34
CA PHE A 242 -4.09 -14.66 3.66
C PHE A 242 -2.57 -14.78 3.59
N ALA A 243 -1.87 -13.88 4.31
CA ALA A 243 -0.42 -13.86 4.46
C ALA A 243 0.01 -13.34 5.86
N GLY A 244 1.30 -13.35 6.16
CA GLY A 244 1.89 -12.74 7.34
C GLY A 244 2.02 -13.65 8.56
N ARG A 245 1.43 -14.86 8.56
CA ARG A 245 1.66 -15.80 9.67
C ARG A 245 3.09 -16.29 9.72
N ALA A 246 3.70 -16.51 8.58
CA ALA A 246 5.08 -16.97 8.50
C ALA A 246 6.06 -15.98 9.16
N VAL A 247 5.89 -14.68 8.92
CA VAL A 247 6.73 -13.67 9.57
C VAL A 247 6.42 -13.54 11.06
N ALA A 248 5.15 -13.65 11.47
CA ALA A 248 4.77 -13.64 12.89
C ALA A 248 5.42 -14.77 13.69
N GLU A 249 5.51 -15.96 13.10
CA GLU A 249 6.09 -17.17 13.70
C GLU A 249 7.62 -17.29 13.45
N GLN A 250 8.24 -16.36 12.71
CA GLN A 250 9.65 -16.44 12.33
C GLN A 250 10.56 -16.32 13.54
N ALA A 251 11.50 -17.26 13.66
CA ALA A 251 12.58 -17.15 14.65
C ALA A 251 13.59 -16.06 14.24
N GLY A 252 14.31 -15.52 15.21
CA GLY A 252 15.39 -14.57 14.92
C GLY A 252 15.31 -13.27 15.73
N PRO A 253 16.16 -12.29 15.42
CA PRO A 253 16.20 -11.02 16.12
C PRO A 253 14.89 -10.25 15.94
N ARG A 254 14.68 -9.24 16.77
CA ARG A 254 13.57 -8.31 16.64
C ARG A 254 13.62 -7.64 15.26
N ASN A 255 12.46 -7.54 14.63
CA ASN A 255 12.26 -6.69 13.47
C ASN A 255 10.85 -6.08 13.51
N PRO A 256 10.66 -4.86 13.03
CA PRO A 256 9.40 -4.14 13.18
C PRO A 256 8.23 -4.84 12.46
N VAL A 257 8.47 -5.46 11.32
CA VAL A 257 7.43 -6.20 10.58
C VAL A 257 6.96 -7.39 11.39
N LYS A 258 7.89 -8.23 11.87
CA LYS A 258 7.58 -9.37 12.73
C LYS A 258 6.84 -8.95 14.00
N ASP A 259 7.31 -7.91 14.69
CA ASP A 259 6.72 -7.48 15.96
C ASP A 259 5.27 -7.04 15.78
N VAL A 260 4.95 -6.35 14.65
CA VAL A 260 3.58 -5.97 14.32
C VAL A 260 2.73 -7.20 14.02
N PHE A 261 3.18 -8.10 13.17
CA PHE A 261 2.40 -9.29 12.81
C PHE A 261 2.22 -10.23 14.01
N ALA A 262 3.28 -10.49 14.79
CA ALA A 262 3.21 -11.32 15.98
C ALA A 262 2.31 -10.75 17.08
N GLY A 263 2.25 -9.42 17.20
CA GLY A 263 1.40 -8.74 18.16
C GLY A 263 -0.08 -8.66 17.78
N ASN A 264 -0.42 -8.94 16.52
CA ASN A 264 -1.77 -8.73 16.00
C ASN A 264 -2.43 -10.00 15.43
N ILE A 265 -1.68 -10.98 14.97
CA ILE A 265 -2.26 -12.22 14.44
C ILE A 265 -2.78 -13.11 15.59
N PRO A 266 -4.06 -13.46 15.61
CA PRO A 266 -4.59 -14.39 16.60
C PRO A 266 -4.01 -15.79 16.43
N SER A 267 -4.00 -16.56 17.50
CA SER A 267 -3.60 -17.97 17.45
C SER A 267 -4.48 -18.79 16.50
N ARG A 268 -3.96 -19.93 16.07
CA ARG A 268 -4.73 -20.86 15.20
C ARG A 268 -5.97 -21.40 15.90
N GLU A 269 -5.91 -21.54 17.22
CA GLU A 269 -7.02 -21.98 18.07
C GLU A 269 -8.12 -20.92 18.12
N GLU A 270 -7.78 -19.65 18.31
CA GLU A 270 -8.75 -18.53 18.28
C GLU A 270 -9.45 -18.41 16.92
N VAL A 271 -8.70 -18.50 15.82
CA VAL A 271 -9.29 -18.48 14.47
C VAL A 271 -10.24 -19.65 14.24
N LYS A 272 -9.91 -20.86 14.75
CA LYS A 272 -10.77 -22.03 14.65
C LYS A 272 -12.03 -21.90 15.51
N ALA A 273 -11.90 -21.31 16.70
CA ALA A 273 -13.00 -21.13 17.64
C ALA A 273 -14.04 -20.09 17.16
N ASP A 274 -13.68 -19.25 16.18
CA ASP A 274 -14.58 -18.25 15.55
C ASP A 274 -14.83 -18.54 14.05
N PRO A 275 -15.49 -19.65 13.70
CA PRO A 275 -15.58 -20.14 12.33
C PRO A 275 -16.41 -19.26 11.38
N ALA A 276 -17.27 -18.38 11.92
CA ALA A 276 -18.17 -17.53 11.13
C ALA A 276 -18.04 -16.05 11.45
N GLY A 277 -17.22 -15.68 12.43
CA GLY A 277 -17.11 -14.33 12.95
C GLY A 277 -16.13 -13.44 12.17
N TRP A 278 -15.87 -12.29 12.75
CA TRP A 278 -14.96 -11.30 12.19
C TRP A 278 -13.52 -11.82 12.04
N MET A 279 -13.01 -12.59 13.03
CA MET A 279 -11.67 -13.17 12.97
C MET A 279 -11.48 -14.05 11.73
N ARG A 280 -12.50 -14.86 11.37
CA ARG A 280 -12.39 -15.70 10.19
C ARG A 280 -12.36 -14.91 8.88
N ARG A 281 -13.03 -13.76 8.82
CA ARG A 281 -12.99 -12.90 7.63
C ARG A 281 -11.68 -12.16 7.49
N CYS A 282 -11.12 -11.69 8.59
CA CYS A 282 -9.90 -10.89 8.61
C CYS A 282 -8.63 -11.73 8.83
N PHE A 283 -8.79 -12.92 9.42
CA PHE A 283 -7.69 -13.82 9.77
C PHE A 283 -8.01 -15.25 9.37
N GLY A 284 -7.32 -15.74 8.36
CA GLY A 284 -7.31 -17.16 8.03
C GLY A 284 -6.16 -17.89 8.72
N MET A 285 -6.03 -19.18 8.43
CA MET A 285 -4.92 -19.98 8.96
C MET A 285 -3.56 -19.50 8.46
N GLY A 286 -3.52 -18.74 7.36
CA GLY A 286 -2.33 -18.14 6.77
C GLY A 286 -1.91 -16.80 7.41
N GLY A 287 -2.77 -16.18 8.24
CA GLY A 287 -2.49 -14.89 8.88
C GLY A 287 -3.56 -13.85 8.62
N ARG A 288 -3.17 -12.63 8.28
CA ARG A 288 -4.04 -11.51 7.92
C ARG A 288 -4.54 -11.64 6.49
N ALA A 289 -5.73 -11.16 6.20
CA ALA A 289 -6.17 -10.92 4.83
C ALA A 289 -5.23 -9.89 4.19
N ALA A 290 -4.69 -10.22 3.01
CA ALA A 290 -3.63 -9.48 2.36
C ALA A 290 -4.21 -8.54 1.27
N TRP A 291 -5.03 -7.59 1.70
CA TRP A 291 -5.64 -6.64 0.79
C TRP A 291 -4.59 -5.74 0.13
N ASP A 292 -3.71 -5.20 0.94
CA ASP A 292 -2.75 -4.17 0.56
C ASP A 292 -1.54 -4.74 -0.18
N GLU A 293 -1.03 -5.87 0.29
CA GLU A 293 0.10 -6.55 -0.36
C GLU A 293 -0.24 -6.97 -1.79
N THR A 294 -1.51 -7.29 -2.03
CA THR A 294 -1.99 -7.63 -3.38
C THR A 294 -1.87 -6.44 -4.33
N ALA A 295 -2.19 -5.24 -3.85
CA ALA A 295 -2.02 -4.01 -4.64
C ALA A 295 -0.54 -3.75 -4.94
N VAL A 296 0.36 -3.94 -3.96
CA VAL A 296 1.82 -3.80 -4.17
C VAL A 296 2.33 -4.80 -5.20
N LEU A 297 1.90 -6.06 -5.12
CA LEU A 297 2.29 -7.08 -6.09
C LEU A 297 1.87 -6.69 -7.51
N ALA A 298 0.64 -6.22 -7.69
CA ALA A 298 0.13 -5.73 -8.97
C ALA A 298 0.85 -4.44 -9.44
N ALA A 299 1.20 -3.56 -8.53
CA ALA A 299 1.89 -2.31 -8.85
C ALA A 299 3.30 -2.57 -9.42
N VAL A 300 4.05 -3.49 -8.85
CA VAL A 300 5.43 -3.76 -9.23
C VAL A 300 5.52 -4.81 -10.34
N ARG A 301 4.88 -5.96 -10.16
CA ARG A 301 4.99 -7.10 -11.10
C ARG A 301 3.94 -7.11 -12.20
N GLY A 302 3.00 -6.16 -12.16
CA GLY A 302 1.88 -6.11 -13.10
C GLY A 302 0.82 -7.17 -12.83
N THR A 303 -0.11 -7.31 -13.75
CA THR A 303 -1.29 -8.17 -13.56
C THR A 303 -1.15 -9.53 -14.22
N ASP A 304 -0.40 -9.62 -15.32
CA ASP A 304 -0.48 -10.74 -16.27
C ASP A 304 -0.13 -12.12 -15.69
N SER A 305 0.79 -12.18 -14.73
CA SER A 305 1.22 -13.46 -14.14
C SER A 305 0.30 -13.95 -13.04
N TYR A 306 -0.39 -13.05 -12.35
CA TYR A 306 -1.08 -13.35 -11.09
C TYR A 306 -2.59 -13.17 -11.17
N PHE A 307 -3.07 -12.25 -12.01
CA PHE A 307 -4.45 -11.78 -12.01
C PHE A 307 -5.06 -11.81 -13.40
N ASN A 308 -6.33 -12.11 -13.48
CA ASN A 308 -7.17 -11.65 -14.58
C ASN A 308 -7.65 -10.24 -14.28
N VAL A 309 -8.00 -9.49 -15.32
CA VAL A 309 -8.54 -8.14 -15.19
C VAL A 309 -9.90 -8.04 -15.90
N HIS A 310 -10.83 -7.33 -15.27
CA HIS A 310 -12.10 -6.94 -15.87
C HIS A 310 -12.17 -5.44 -15.97
N ARG A 311 -12.65 -4.95 -17.08
CA ARG A 311 -12.78 -3.53 -17.35
C ARG A 311 -14.17 -3.02 -16.97
N GLY A 312 -14.23 -1.80 -16.44
CA GLY A 312 -15.47 -1.16 -16.00
C GLY A 312 -15.21 0.15 -15.29
N THR A 313 -16.10 0.50 -14.36
CA THR A 313 -16.00 1.73 -13.58
C THR A 313 -16.41 1.46 -12.13
N PHE A 314 -15.54 1.68 -11.18
CA PHE A 314 -15.95 1.93 -9.80
C PHE A 314 -16.39 3.37 -9.66
N ARG A 315 -17.50 3.59 -8.97
CA ARG A 315 -18.02 4.92 -8.67
C ARG A 315 -18.60 4.98 -7.26
N MET A 316 -18.56 6.15 -6.65
CA MET A 316 -19.26 6.41 -5.41
C MET A 316 -20.72 6.67 -5.69
N VAL A 317 -21.62 6.10 -4.88
CA VAL A 317 -23.08 6.18 -5.06
C VAL A 317 -23.72 6.86 -3.84
N GLY A 318 -24.54 7.88 -4.11
CA GLY A 318 -25.19 8.63 -3.02
C GLY A 318 -24.22 9.49 -2.22
N ASP A 319 -24.54 9.69 -0.94
CA ASP A 319 -23.87 10.63 -0.02
C ASP A 319 -23.40 9.97 1.29
N LYS A 320 -23.23 8.65 1.28
CA LYS A 320 -22.89 7.84 2.47
C LYS A 320 -21.72 6.90 2.28
N GLY A 321 -20.95 7.09 1.21
CA GLY A 321 -19.76 6.30 0.93
C GLY A 321 -20.06 4.89 0.40
N ASP A 322 -21.23 4.66 -0.19
CA ASP A 322 -21.47 3.45 -0.97
C ASP A 322 -20.66 3.50 -2.26
N ASP A 323 -20.06 2.40 -2.64
CA ASP A 323 -19.38 2.21 -3.91
C ASP A 323 -20.03 1.09 -4.73
N GLU A 324 -19.92 1.17 -6.06
CA GLU A 324 -20.40 0.12 -6.96
C GLU A 324 -19.53 -0.01 -8.20
N TRP A 325 -19.45 -1.23 -8.73
CA TRP A 325 -18.83 -1.54 -10.00
C TRP A 325 -19.87 -1.57 -11.12
N VAL A 326 -19.60 -0.81 -12.18
CA VAL A 326 -20.37 -0.84 -13.41
C VAL A 326 -19.50 -1.48 -14.48
N PRO A 327 -19.84 -2.68 -14.99
CA PRO A 327 -19.08 -3.34 -16.04
C PRO A 327 -19.14 -2.54 -17.35
N ASP A 328 -18.00 -2.37 -17.99
CA ASP A 328 -17.85 -1.81 -19.34
C ASP A 328 -16.51 -2.31 -19.91
N GLU A 329 -16.53 -3.49 -20.52
CA GLU A 329 -15.32 -4.16 -21.02
C GLU A 329 -14.65 -3.42 -22.17
N GLU A 330 -15.36 -2.54 -22.87
CA GLU A 330 -14.81 -1.81 -24.01
C GLU A 330 -14.17 -0.47 -23.60
N ASN A 331 -14.89 0.33 -22.80
CA ASN A 331 -14.53 1.73 -22.57
C ASN A 331 -14.30 2.10 -21.09
N GLY A 332 -14.56 1.19 -20.15
CA GLY A 332 -14.39 1.47 -18.73
C GLY A 332 -12.96 1.94 -18.41
N PRO A 333 -12.79 3.04 -17.65
CA PRO A 333 -11.47 3.58 -17.32
C PRO A 333 -10.73 2.77 -16.27
N HIS A 334 -11.42 1.90 -15.56
CA HIS A 334 -10.90 1.12 -14.45
C HIS A 334 -10.72 -0.35 -14.81
N LEU A 335 -9.73 -0.98 -14.19
CA LEU A 335 -9.47 -2.41 -14.27
C LEU A 335 -9.61 -3.01 -12.87
N ARG A 336 -10.37 -4.10 -12.72
CA ARG A 336 -10.55 -4.82 -11.47
C ARG A 336 -9.82 -6.16 -11.53
N LEU A 337 -9.04 -6.47 -10.49
CA LEU A 337 -8.33 -7.75 -10.39
C LEU A 337 -9.29 -8.89 -10.02
N THR A 338 -9.07 -10.06 -10.62
CA THR A 338 -9.72 -11.31 -10.26
C THR A 338 -8.73 -12.46 -10.28
N GLU A 339 -9.13 -13.60 -9.74
CA GLU A 339 -8.25 -14.76 -9.61
C GLU A 339 -7.84 -15.31 -10.98
N LYS A 340 -6.53 -15.41 -11.19
CA LYS A 340 -5.87 -16.15 -12.26
C LYS A 340 -4.97 -17.23 -11.65
N LEU A 341 -3.99 -16.82 -10.83
CA LEU A 341 -3.25 -17.72 -9.98
C LEU A 341 -4.05 -17.99 -8.72
N ASN A 342 -4.01 -19.21 -8.21
CA ASN A 342 -4.74 -19.58 -6.99
C ASN A 342 -4.34 -18.66 -5.82
N LYS A 343 -5.33 -18.14 -5.08
CA LYS A 343 -5.11 -17.20 -3.97
C LYS A 343 -4.13 -17.71 -2.90
N ARG A 344 -4.09 -19.03 -2.64
CA ARG A 344 -3.10 -19.59 -1.70
C ARG A 344 -1.67 -19.46 -2.21
N GLU A 345 -1.48 -19.56 -3.52
CA GLU A 345 -0.17 -19.41 -4.15
C GLU A 345 0.26 -17.93 -4.17
N VAL A 346 -0.66 -17.03 -4.47
CA VAL A 346 -0.41 -15.57 -4.31
C VAL A 346 -0.07 -15.25 -2.86
N GLY A 347 -0.82 -15.76 -1.89
CA GLY A 347 -0.54 -15.59 -0.46
C GLY A 347 0.85 -16.10 -0.07
N ARG A 348 1.29 -17.26 -0.60
CA ARG A 348 2.64 -17.78 -0.37
C ARG A 348 3.74 -16.86 -0.94
N ILE A 349 3.52 -16.30 -2.12
CA ILE A 349 4.44 -15.32 -2.72
C ILE A 349 4.54 -14.06 -1.86
N ILE A 350 3.41 -13.58 -1.35
CA ILE A 350 3.34 -12.43 -0.43
C ILE A 350 4.05 -12.77 0.88
N ASP A 351 3.78 -13.93 1.49
CA ASP A 351 4.49 -14.39 2.70
C ASP A 351 6.01 -14.42 2.51
N GLU A 352 6.48 -14.93 1.37
CA GLU A 352 7.90 -14.95 1.05
C GLU A 352 8.50 -13.54 0.97
N LEU A 353 7.75 -12.57 0.44
CA LEU A 353 8.20 -11.18 0.37
C LEU A 353 8.22 -10.53 1.76
N ILE A 354 7.16 -10.68 2.55
CA ILE A 354 7.09 -10.14 3.93
C ILE A 354 8.20 -10.69 4.81
N CYS A 355 8.53 -11.98 4.64
CA CYS A 355 9.59 -12.64 5.42
C CYS A 355 11.02 -12.20 5.04
N ARG A 356 11.19 -11.50 3.92
CA ARG A 356 12.51 -10.99 3.52
C ARG A 356 12.87 -9.78 4.36
N GLY A 357 13.89 -9.92 5.20
CA GLY A 357 14.52 -8.78 5.84
C GLY A 357 15.39 -7.97 4.86
N PRO A 358 15.96 -6.84 5.31
CA PRO A 358 16.81 -5.99 4.49
C PRO A 358 18.02 -6.77 3.95
N ARG A 359 18.43 -6.46 2.73
CA ARG A 359 19.74 -6.93 2.22
C ARG A 359 20.84 -6.33 3.09
N ARG A 360 21.69 -7.21 3.63
CA ARG A 360 22.89 -6.85 4.40
C ARG A 360 24.02 -6.49 3.45
#